data_ccb51d13d809067fbbd8da670bff86bd
#
_entry.id   ccb51d13d809067fbbd8da670bff86bd
#
_cell.length_a   1.000
_cell.length_b   1.000
_cell.length_c   1.000
_cell.angle_alpha   90.00
_cell.angle_beta   90.00
_cell.angle_gamma   90.00
#
_symmetry.space_group_name_H-M   'P 1'
#
loop_
_entity.id
_entity.type
_entity.pdbx_description
1 polymer ?
#
loop_
_entity_poly.entity_id
_entity_poly.type
_entity_poly.pdbx_seq_one_letter_code
_entity_poly.pdbx_strand_id
1 'polypeptide(L)'
;MTDKEIHLKVVEAQQDDAYKGIARIDSELMRELGVRRGDAIIIKGNRPTIAIVDRAYPADVGEGIIRIDGILRRNAKAGIGDSVSVSKADVKEAKKITIAPAQKGIMVQGDERSLRNGLLGRTVMKGDIVVLGGVQRRKDLMSEEMGEMDDIFGNINDILGGMGFGGLGGGVTQIKFVVANVNPNQPVRITENTQVTLNPKAVEISEEKVPEITYEDIGGLEEE
;
A
#
# COMPACT_ATOMS: atom_id res chain seq x y z
N MET A 1 -3.03 28.69 -4.56
CA MET A 1 -2.07 28.42 -3.50
C MET A 1 -1.20 27.31 -4.01
N THR A 2 0.07 27.53 -4.24
CA THR A 2 1.01 26.48 -4.63
C THR A 2 1.12 25.51 -3.46
N ASP A 3 0.70 24.25 -3.68
CA ASP A 3 0.87 23.20 -2.69
C ASP A 3 2.37 23.09 -2.38
N LYS A 4 2.72 23.27 -1.11
CA LYS A 4 4.09 23.17 -0.66
C LYS A 4 4.57 21.74 -0.82
N GLU A 5 5.73 21.54 -1.43
CA GLU A 5 6.34 20.25 -1.70
C GLU A 5 7.72 20.22 -1.06
N ILE A 6 8.06 19.14 -0.38
CA ILE A 6 9.37 18.90 0.22
C ILE A 6 9.97 17.61 -0.31
N HIS A 7 11.30 17.49 -0.31
CA HIS A 7 11.99 16.28 -0.75
C HIS A 7 12.60 15.57 0.45
N LEU A 8 12.33 14.28 0.57
CA LEU A 8 12.77 13.45 1.68
C LEU A 8 13.42 12.16 1.19
N LYS A 9 14.43 11.71 1.91
CA LYS A 9 15.10 10.44 1.64
C LYS A 9 14.31 9.28 2.22
N VAL A 10 14.06 8.26 1.42
CA VAL A 10 13.30 7.07 1.82
C VAL A 10 14.12 6.16 2.73
N VAL A 11 13.56 5.79 3.86
CA VAL A 11 14.09 4.81 4.82
C VAL A 11 13.01 3.78 5.15
N GLU A 12 13.42 2.58 5.52
CA GLU A 12 12.51 1.49 5.87
C GLU A 12 11.66 1.84 7.10
N ALA A 13 10.36 1.51 7.04
CA ALA A 13 9.48 1.61 8.20
C ALA A 13 9.85 0.58 9.26
N GLN A 14 9.51 0.87 10.52
CA GLN A 14 9.57 -0.14 11.56
C GLN A 14 8.44 -1.15 11.40
N GLN A 15 8.62 -2.35 11.96
CA GLN A 15 7.68 -3.46 11.81
C GLN A 15 6.25 -3.11 12.27
N ASP A 16 6.13 -2.27 13.29
CA ASP A 16 4.83 -1.83 13.81
C ASP A 16 4.02 -1.00 12.83
N ASP A 17 4.66 -0.35 11.86
CA ASP A 17 4.00 0.47 10.85
C ASP A 17 3.76 -0.29 9.54
N ALA A 18 4.30 -1.50 9.41
CA ALA A 18 4.20 -2.29 8.20
C ALA A 18 2.73 -2.57 7.82
N TYR A 19 2.42 -2.43 6.54
CA TYR A 19 1.11 -2.70 5.93
C TYR A 19 -0.05 -1.78 6.39
N LYS A 20 0.24 -0.75 7.18
CA LYS A 20 -0.78 0.18 7.69
C LYS A 20 -0.99 1.41 6.81
N GLY A 21 -0.16 1.62 5.79
CA GLY A 21 -0.22 2.82 4.94
C GLY A 21 0.21 4.09 5.68
N ILE A 22 1.15 3.96 6.62
CA ILE A 22 1.68 5.05 7.46
C ILE A 22 3.03 5.50 6.90
N ALA A 23 3.21 6.82 6.86
CA ALA A 23 4.48 7.47 6.59
C ALA A 23 4.88 8.33 7.78
N ARG A 24 6.11 8.14 8.29
CA ARG A 24 6.63 8.94 9.39
C ARG A 24 7.59 9.98 8.90
N ILE A 25 7.32 11.23 9.26
CA ILE A 25 8.16 12.39 8.98
C ILE A 25 8.31 13.29 10.20
N ASP A 26 9.36 14.11 10.20
CA ASP A 26 9.61 15.06 11.28
C ASP A 26 8.44 16.03 11.47
N SER A 27 8.14 16.35 12.72
CA SER A 27 7.06 17.29 13.10
C SER A 27 7.28 18.70 12.55
N GLU A 28 8.52 19.14 12.33
CA GLU A 28 8.80 20.43 11.68
C GLU A 28 8.41 20.40 10.22
N LEU A 29 8.75 19.31 9.52
CA LEU A 29 8.35 19.08 8.13
C LEU A 29 6.83 18.94 7.98
N MET A 30 6.16 18.30 8.97
CA MET A 30 4.70 18.27 9.00
C MET A 30 4.10 19.67 9.10
N ARG A 31 4.64 20.53 9.96
CA ARG A 31 4.21 21.92 10.07
C ARG A 31 4.47 22.70 8.78
N GLU A 32 5.60 22.43 8.16
CA GLU A 32 5.98 23.04 6.89
C GLU A 32 4.98 22.69 5.78
N LEU A 33 4.53 21.45 5.69
CA LEU A 33 3.51 20.98 4.77
C LEU A 33 2.08 21.40 5.15
N GLY A 34 1.88 21.93 6.35
CA GLY A 34 0.56 22.25 6.89
C GLY A 34 -0.30 21.01 7.15
N VAL A 35 0.34 19.91 7.59
CA VAL A 35 -0.33 18.65 7.95
C VAL A 35 -0.15 18.31 9.43
N ARG A 36 -1.08 17.54 9.96
CA ARG A 36 -1.06 17.01 11.32
C ARG A 36 -1.07 15.49 11.30
N ARG A 37 -0.74 14.89 12.43
CA ARG A 37 -0.86 13.44 12.61
C ARG A 37 -2.24 12.95 12.19
N GLY A 38 -2.30 11.95 11.32
CA GLY A 38 -3.55 11.38 10.80
C GLY A 38 -4.05 12.05 9.51
N ASP A 39 -3.45 13.16 9.08
CA ASP A 39 -3.72 13.73 7.77
C ASP A 39 -3.09 12.87 6.67
N ALA A 40 -3.53 13.08 5.45
CA ALA A 40 -3.01 12.39 4.29
C ALA A 40 -1.95 13.23 3.56
N ILE A 41 -0.95 12.55 3.04
CA ILE A 41 0.11 13.12 2.20
C ILE A 41 0.25 12.33 0.90
N ILE A 42 0.58 13.02 -0.18
CA ILE A 42 1.05 12.40 -1.42
C ILE A 42 2.55 12.18 -1.31
N ILE A 43 2.98 10.98 -1.65
CA ILE A 43 4.39 10.60 -1.80
C ILE A 43 4.60 10.31 -3.26
N LYS A 44 5.49 11.04 -3.92
CA LYS A 44 5.76 10.92 -5.34
C LYS A 44 7.23 10.53 -5.56
N GLY A 45 7.44 9.27 -5.91
CA GLY A 45 8.64 8.76 -6.53
C GLY A 45 8.46 8.77 -8.06
N ASN A 46 8.68 7.62 -8.70
CA ASN A 46 8.33 7.45 -10.13
C ASN A 46 6.81 7.34 -10.34
N ARG A 47 6.04 7.09 -9.29
CA ARG A 47 4.57 7.08 -9.29
C ARG A 47 4.07 7.78 -8.00
N PRO A 48 2.99 8.57 -8.06
CA PRO A 48 2.36 9.08 -6.85
C PRO A 48 1.60 7.97 -6.11
N THR A 49 1.67 8.00 -4.78
CA THR A 49 0.83 7.22 -3.88
C THR A 49 0.43 8.06 -2.68
N ILE A 50 -0.44 7.55 -1.84
CA ILE A 50 -0.96 8.27 -0.69
C ILE A 50 -0.69 7.50 0.60
N ALA A 51 -0.40 8.22 1.68
CA ALA A 51 -0.20 7.65 3.00
C ALA A 51 -0.79 8.55 4.09
N ILE A 52 -1.03 7.98 5.26
CA ILE A 52 -1.36 8.73 6.47
C ILE A 52 -0.06 9.11 7.16
N VAL A 53 0.08 10.40 7.48
CA VAL A 53 1.29 10.90 8.14
C VAL A 53 1.25 10.67 9.64
N ASP A 54 2.36 10.24 10.21
CA ASP A 54 2.64 10.19 11.64
C ASP A 54 4.00 10.79 11.96
N ARG A 55 4.26 11.07 13.21
CA ARG A 55 5.50 11.68 13.69
C ARG A 55 6.68 10.74 13.54
N ALA A 56 7.83 11.30 13.17
CA ALA A 56 9.10 10.59 13.18
C ALA A 56 9.44 10.05 14.58
N TYR A 57 10.25 9.00 14.61
CA TYR A 57 10.86 8.55 15.86
C TYR A 57 11.90 9.57 16.33
N PRO A 58 12.20 9.63 17.64
CA PRO A 58 13.15 10.60 18.19
C PRO A 58 14.52 10.60 17.48
N ALA A 59 14.99 9.42 17.06
CA ALA A 59 16.26 9.26 16.36
C ALA A 59 16.26 9.81 14.92
N ASP A 60 15.09 10.09 14.35
CA ASP A 60 14.93 10.52 12.95
C ASP A 60 14.67 12.03 12.83
N VAL A 61 14.57 12.72 13.96
CA VAL A 61 14.29 14.17 13.99
C VAL A 61 15.45 14.94 13.40
N GLY A 62 15.18 15.80 12.41
CA GLY A 62 16.17 16.62 11.72
C GLY A 62 16.91 15.93 10.58
N GLU A 63 16.67 14.63 10.33
CA GLU A 63 17.42 13.84 9.34
C GLU A 63 16.91 14.03 7.89
N GLY A 64 15.81 14.72 7.67
CA GLY A 64 15.24 14.93 6.33
C GLY A 64 14.80 13.62 5.65
N ILE A 65 14.31 12.67 6.42
CA ILE A 65 13.90 11.34 5.95
C ILE A 65 12.39 11.12 6.05
N ILE A 66 11.92 10.15 5.29
CA ILE A 66 10.57 9.57 5.38
C ILE A 66 10.68 8.06 5.57
N ARG A 67 10.05 7.53 6.64
CA ARG A 67 9.94 6.09 6.83
C ARG A 67 8.65 5.58 6.23
N ILE A 68 8.78 4.69 5.25
CA ILE A 68 7.66 4.02 4.58
C ILE A 68 7.98 2.54 4.39
N ASP A 69 6.95 1.71 4.47
CA ASP A 69 7.08 0.27 4.31
C ASP A 69 7.28 -0.17 2.84
N GLY A 70 7.56 -1.44 2.63
CA GLY A 70 7.78 -2.00 1.30
C GLY A 70 6.59 -1.87 0.37
N ILE A 71 5.36 -1.79 0.88
CA ILE A 71 4.15 -1.61 0.07
C ILE A 71 4.04 -0.17 -0.42
N LEU A 72 4.23 0.82 0.46
CA LEU A 72 4.24 2.23 0.07
C LEU A 72 5.40 2.53 -0.88
N ARG A 73 6.59 1.96 -0.65
CA ARG A 73 7.72 2.10 -1.58
C ARG A 73 7.40 1.53 -2.96
N ARG A 74 6.78 0.35 -3.01
CA ARG A 74 6.33 -0.25 -4.27
C ARG A 74 5.29 0.60 -4.98
N ASN A 75 4.33 1.15 -4.24
CA ASN A 75 3.31 2.05 -4.77
C ASN A 75 3.92 3.35 -5.31
N ALA A 76 4.90 3.92 -4.61
CA ALA A 76 5.62 5.12 -5.05
C ALA A 76 6.65 4.83 -6.16
N LYS A 77 6.96 3.56 -6.44
CA LYS A 77 8.09 3.14 -7.28
C LYS A 77 9.40 3.82 -6.85
N ALA A 78 9.70 3.72 -5.55
CA ALA A 78 10.90 4.29 -4.92
C ALA A 78 11.59 3.24 -4.05
N GLY A 79 12.92 3.20 -4.11
CA GLY A 79 13.78 2.33 -3.29
C GLY A 79 14.20 2.99 -1.97
N ILE A 80 14.83 2.22 -1.10
CA ILE A 80 15.51 2.76 0.08
C ILE A 80 16.67 3.62 -0.39
N GLY A 81 16.79 4.83 0.17
CA GLY A 81 17.81 5.80 -0.20
C GLY A 81 17.42 6.76 -1.32
N ASP A 82 16.35 6.46 -2.07
CA ASP A 82 15.82 7.37 -3.08
C ASP A 82 15.23 8.63 -2.45
N SER A 83 15.22 9.71 -3.22
CA SER A 83 14.53 10.94 -2.86
C SER A 83 13.11 10.91 -3.43
N VAL A 84 12.13 11.21 -2.58
CA VAL A 84 10.72 11.35 -2.98
C VAL A 84 10.22 12.74 -2.65
N SER A 85 9.30 13.25 -3.46
CA SER A 85 8.62 14.48 -3.09
C SER A 85 7.37 14.19 -2.27
N VAL A 86 7.11 15.05 -1.30
CA VAL A 86 5.99 14.91 -0.36
C VAL A 86 5.20 16.21 -0.32
N SER A 87 3.90 16.09 -0.45
CA SER A 87 2.97 17.22 -0.38
C SER A 87 1.71 16.85 0.39
N LYS A 88 0.96 17.87 0.83
CA LYS A 88 -0.34 17.66 1.45
C LYS A 88 -1.32 17.05 0.46
N ALA A 89 -2.12 16.07 0.90
CA ALA A 89 -3.17 15.48 0.09
C ALA A 89 -4.54 16.06 0.44
N ASP A 90 -5.32 16.40 -0.61
CA ASP A 90 -6.76 16.57 -0.46
C ASP A 90 -7.44 15.22 -0.66
N VAL A 91 -8.14 14.73 0.36
CA VAL A 91 -8.73 13.39 0.41
C VAL A 91 -10.22 13.49 0.59
N LYS A 92 -10.95 12.81 -0.28
CA LYS A 92 -12.41 12.65 -0.16
C LYS A 92 -12.75 11.31 0.50
N GLU A 93 -13.96 11.25 1.05
CA GLU A 93 -14.51 9.97 1.49
C GLU A 93 -14.79 9.07 0.28
N ALA A 94 -14.34 7.82 0.36
CA ALA A 94 -14.61 6.83 -0.68
C ALA A 94 -16.09 6.41 -0.65
N LYS A 95 -16.81 6.61 -1.76
CA LYS A 95 -18.15 6.06 -1.92
C LYS A 95 -18.07 4.57 -2.29
N LYS A 96 -17.18 4.26 -3.22
CA LYS A 96 -16.96 2.88 -3.68
C LYS A 96 -15.51 2.67 -4.05
N ILE A 97 -14.96 1.51 -3.68
CA ILE A 97 -13.68 1.03 -4.16
C ILE A 97 -13.84 -0.38 -4.73
N THR A 98 -13.04 -0.69 -5.73
CA THR A 98 -12.92 -2.06 -6.28
C THR A 98 -11.50 -2.52 -6.07
N ILE A 99 -11.34 -3.66 -5.42
CA ILE A 99 -10.05 -4.30 -5.21
C ILE A 99 -9.98 -5.62 -5.99
N ALA A 100 -8.80 -6.04 -6.36
CA ALA A 100 -8.55 -7.30 -7.04
C ALA A 100 -7.27 -7.94 -6.48
N PRO A 101 -7.13 -9.27 -6.48
CA PRO A 101 -5.88 -9.92 -6.11
C PRO A 101 -4.72 -9.38 -6.94
N ALA A 102 -3.57 -9.12 -6.29
CA ALA A 102 -2.36 -8.62 -6.96
C ALA A 102 -1.58 -9.71 -7.69
N GLN A 103 -1.94 -10.98 -7.50
CA GLN A 103 -1.28 -12.14 -8.11
C GLN A 103 -2.24 -12.88 -9.04
N LYS A 104 -1.74 -13.27 -10.22
CA LYS A 104 -2.48 -14.12 -11.16
C LYS A 104 -2.71 -15.52 -10.57
N GLY A 105 -3.86 -16.12 -10.89
CA GLY A 105 -4.17 -17.49 -10.49
C GLY A 105 -4.70 -17.65 -9.06
N ILE A 106 -4.79 -16.57 -8.29
CA ILE A 106 -5.43 -16.59 -6.99
C ILE A 106 -6.88 -16.14 -7.15
N MET A 107 -7.80 -17.02 -6.78
CA MET A 107 -9.21 -16.66 -6.62
C MET A 107 -9.45 -16.37 -5.13
N VAL A 108 -9.81 -15.16 -4.83
CA VAL A 108 -10.17 -14.78 -3.46
C VAL A 108 -11.68 -14.65 -3.39
N GLN A 109 -12.26 -15.34 -2.44
CA GLN A 109 -13.64 -15.12 -2.03
C GLN A 109 -13.61 -14.40 -0.68
N GLY A 110 -14.29 -13.30 -0.58
CA GLY A 110 -14.33 -12.52 0.65
C GLY A 110 -15.64 -11.76 0.75
N ASP A 111 -16.16 -11.69 1.97
CA ASP A 111 -17.29 -10.86 2.30
C ASP A 111 -16.91 -9.38 2.23
N GLU A 112 -17.72 -8.56 1.56
CA GLU A 112 -17.50 -7.12 1.39
C GLU A 112 -17.29 -6.39 2.73
N ARG A 113 -17.98 -6.84 3.79
CA ARG A 113 -17.88 -6.24 5.11
C ARG A 113 -16.51 -6.50 5.74
N SER A 114 -16.02 -7.73 5.64
CA SER A 114 -14.69 -8.11 6.16
C SER A 114 -13.57 -7.39 5.42
N LEU A 115 -13.67 -7.28 4.09
CA LEU A 115 -12.73 -6.53 3.27
C LEU A 115 -12.71 -5.05 3.63
N ARG A 116 -13.88 -4.44 3.81
CA ARG A 116 -14.01 -3.05 4.25
C ARG A 116 -13.37 -2.85 5.62
N ASN A 117 -13.66 -3.72 6.58
CA ASN A 117 -13.11 -3.60 7.94
C ASN A 117 -11.59 -3.69 7.94
N GLY A 118 -11.01 -4.55 7.10
CA GLY A 118 -9.55 -4.65 6.95
C GLY A 118 -8.89 -3.43 6.31
N LEU A 119 -9.66 -2.59 5.60
CA LEU A 119 -9.18 -1.38 4.93
C LEU A 119 -9.65 -0.10 5.62
N LEU A 120 -10.44 -0.20 6.68
CA LEU A 120 -11.06 0.94 7.35
C LEU A 120 -10.00 1.99 7.78
N GLY A 121 -10.28 3.25 7.50
CA GLY A 121 -9.40 4.38 7.82
C GLY A 121 -8.21 4.57 6.89
N ARG A 122 -7.92 3.64 6.00
CA ARG A 122 -6.82 3.78 5.03
C ARG A 122 -7.15 4.80 3.96
N THR A 123 -6.09 5.44 3.47
CA THR A 123 -6.13 6.27 2.27
C THR A 123 -5.56 5.50 1.10
N VAL A 124 -6.21 5.57 -0.05
CA VAL A 124 -5.80 4.85 -1.26
C VAL A 124 -6.03 5.66 -2.52
N MET A 125 -5.26 5.32 -3.55
CA MET A 125 -5.43 5.79 -4.92
C MET A 125 -5.61 4.60 -5.85
N LYS A 126 -6.20 4.84 -7.01
CA LYS A 126 -6.27 3.82 -8.07
C LYS A 126 -4.87 3.31 -8.43
N GLY A 127 -4.71 1.99 -8.47
CA GLY A 127 -3.45 1.31 -8.77
C GLY A 127 -2.57 1.06 -7.54
N ASP A 128 -2.94 1.51 -6.35
CA ASP A 128 -2.19 1.18 -5.13
C ASP A 128 -2.35 -0.29 -4.76
N ILE A 129 -1.28 -0.85 -4.25
CA ILE A 129 -1.30 -2.16 -3.61
C ILE A 129 -1.60 -1.96 -2.14
N VAL A 130 -2.52 -2.74 -1.61
CA VAL A 130 -2.86 -2.81 -0.19
C VAL A 130 -2.73 -4.24 0.30
N VAL A 131 -2.39 -4.41 1.57
CA VAL A 131 -2.35 -5.72 2.23
C VAL A 131 -3.49 -5.78 3.23
N LEU A 132 -4.32 -6.80 3.13
CA LEU A 132 -5.25 -7.14 4.17
C LEU A 132 -4.52 -8.03 5.16
N GLY A 133 -4.38 -7.55 6.41
CA GLY A 133 -3.78 -8.30 7.48
C GLY A 133 -4.66 -9.51 7.79
N GLY A 134 -4.09 -10.70 7.71
CA GLY A 134 -4.71 -11.88 8.27
C GLY A 134 -4.84 -11.71 9.78
N VAL A 135 -5.96 -12.12 10.32
CA VAL A 135 -6.16 -12.24 11.75
C VAL A 135 -5.05 -13.15 12.29
N GLN A 136 -4.22 -12.64 13.19
CA GLN A 136 -3.30 -13.51 13.93
C GLN A 136 -4.15 -14.51 14.69
N ARG A 137 -4.21 -15.75 14.22
CA ARG A 137 -4.64 -16.84 15.06
C ARG A 137 -3.59 -17.03 16.16
N ARG A 138 -3.83 -16.44 17.32
CA ARG A 138 -3.34 -17.05 18.55
C ARG A 138 -3.99 -18.42 18.61
N LYS A 139 -3.20 -19.45 18.48
CA LYS A 139 -3.57 -20.80 18.88
C LYS A 139 -3.70 -20.78 20.39
N ASP A 140 -4.83 -20.30 20.88
CA ASP A 140 -5.26 -20.60 22.23
C ASP A 140 -5.76 -22.05 22.19
N LEU A 141 -5.01 -22.92 22.83
CA LEU A 141 -5.24 -24.34 22.99
C LEU A 141 -6.52 -24.68 23.80
N MET A 142 -7.46 -23.77 23.94
CA MET A 142 -8.70 -23.96 24.69
C MET A 142 -9.85 -23.19 24.05
N SER A 143 -10.42 -23.70 22.95
CA SER A 143 -11.85 -23.54 22.68
C SER A 143 -12.26 -24.43 21.51
N GLU A 144 -12.87 -25.55 21.89
CA GLU A 144 -13.55 -26.51 21.00
C GLU A 144 -14.94 -26.02 20.55
N GLU A 145 -15.17 -24.74 20.36
CA GLU A 145 -16.49 -24.27 19.93
C GLU A 145 -16.41 -23.03 19.07
N MET A 146 -15.98 -23.17 17.80
CA MET A 146 -16.36 -22.22 16.72
C MET A 146 -15.99 -22.82 15.35
N GLY A 147 -16.79 -23.80 14.92
CA GLY A 147 -16.54 -24.59 13.71
C GLY A 147 -16.95 -23.96 12.37
N GLU A 148 -17.44 -22.72 12.31
CA GLU A 148 -18.00 -22.19 11.05
C GLU A 148 -17.17 -21.07 10.36
N MET A 149 -16.11 -20.56 11.00
CA MET A 149 -15.20 -19.59 10.36
C MET A 149 -13.94 -20.23 9.76
N ASP A 150 -13.74 -21.53 10.00
CA ASP A 150 -12.55 -22.26 9.57
C ASP A 150 -12.52 -22.55 8.06
N ASP A 151 -13.65 -22.73 7.43
CA ASP A 151 -13.73 -23.16 6.03
C ASP A 151 -13.32 -22.06 5.02
N ILE A 152 -13.47 -20.80 5.37
CA ILE A 152 -13.16 -19.68 4.44
C ILE A 152 -11.65 -19.39 4.42
N PHE A 153 -10.99 -19.51 5.58
CA PHE A 153 -9.55 -19.26 5.68
C PHE A 153 -8.70 -20.53 5.57
N GLY A 154 -9.25 -21.69 5.84
CA GLY A 154 -8.62 -22.99 5.65
C GLY A 154 -8.27 -23.26 4.19
N ASN A 155 -9.18 -22.99 3.28
CA ASN A 155 -8.97 -23.14 1.84
C ASN A 155 -7.87 -22.23 1.26
N ILE A 156 -7.68 -21.04 1.83
CA ILE A 156 -6.62 -20.10 1.40
C ILE A 156 -5.25 -20.62 1.85
N ASN A 157 -5.18 -21.23 3.02
CA ASN A 157 -3.91 -21.75 3.56
C ASN A 157 -3.46 -23.01 2.80
N ASP A 158 -4.38 -23.85 2.33
CA ASP A 158 -4.08 -25.04 1.51
C ASP A 158 -3.61 -24.67 0.09
N ILE A 159 -4.18 -23.62 -0.49
CA ILE A 159 -3.79 -23.14 -1.83
C ILE A 159 -2.40 -22.49 -1.80
N LEU A 160 -2.06 -21.75 -0.74
CA LEU A 160 -0.74 -21.13 -0.58
C LEU A 160 0.32 -22.08 -0.03
N GLY A 161 -0.08 -23.08 0.77
CA GLY A 161 0.80 -24.16 1.25
C GLY A 161 1.27 -25.09 0.13
N GLY A 162 0.43 -25.31 -0.88
CA GLY A 162 0.75 -26.11 -2.07
C GLY A 162 1.75 -25.46 -3.04
N MET A 163 2.03 -24.17 -2.92
CA MET A 163 2.97 -23.43 -3.78
C MET A 163 4.38 -23.28 -3.21
N GLY A 164 4.78 -24.09 -2.22
CA GLY A 164 6.18 -24.17 -1.79
C GLY A 164 6.67 -23.07 -0.84
N PHE A 165 5.78 -22.27 -0.26
CA PHE A 165 6.12 -21.32 0.81
C PHE A 165 5.94 -21.90 2.22
N GLY A 166 5.84 -23.22 2.36
CA GLY A 166 5.76 -23.93 3.62
C GLY A 166 7.11 -24.08 4.30
N GLY A 167 7.53 -23.08 5.03
CA GLY A 167 8.73 -23.12 5.87
C GLY A 167 8.50 -22.47 7.22
N LEU A 168 8.26 -23.30 8.25
CA LEU A 168 8.43 -22.99 9.68
C LEU A 168 7.56 -21.88 10.30
N GLY A 169 6.44 -22.30 10.91
CA GLY A 169 5.84 -21.58 12.05
C GLY A 169 4.85 -20.51 11.69
N GLY A 170 3.54 -20.79 11.84
CA GLY A 170 2.49 -19.81 12.10
C GLY A 170 2.46 -18.53 11.26
N GLY A 171 2.69 -18.60 9.95
CA GLY A 171 2.76 -17.43 9.09
C GLY A 171 1.38 -16.83 8.83
N VAL A 172 1.18 -15.60 9.23
CA VAL A 172 0.04 -14.78 8.82
C VAL A 172 0.04 -14.67 7.30
N THR A 173 -0.93 -15.28 6.64
CA THR A 173 -1.08 -15.20 5.18
C THR A 173 -1.53 -13.79 4.82
N GLN A 174 -0.61 -12.99 4.29
CA GLN A 174 -0.88 -11.62 3.85
C GLN A 174 -1.27 -11.63 2.39
N ILE A 175 -2.53 -11.35 2.11
CA ILE A 175 -3.00 -11.24 0.72
C ILE A 175 -2.83 -9.80 0.26
N LYS A 176 -2.15 -9.64 -0.89
CA LYS A 176 -1.97 -8.35 -1.56
C LYS A 176 -3.10 -8.13 -2.56
N PHE A 177 -3.71 -6.96 -2.48
CA PHE A 177 -4.73 -6.52 -3.42
C PHE A 177 -4.29 -5.26 -4.14
N VAL A 178 -4.76 -5.09 -5.35
CA VAL A 178 -4.65 -3.86 -6.12
C VAL A 178 -5.96 -3.11 -6.03
N VAL A 179 -5.90 -1.82 -5.78
CA VAL A 179 -7.05 -0.92 -5.89
C VAL A 179 -7.31 -0.66 -7.37
N ALA A 180 -8.22 -1.43 -7.96
CA ALA A 180 -8.53 -1.39 -9.38
C ALA A 180 -9.32 -0.12 -9.75
N ASN A 181 -10.18 0.34 -8.86
CA ASN A 181 -10.96 1.57 -9.07
C ASN A 181 -11.34 2.24 -7.75
N VAL A 182 -11.49 3.55 -7.78
CA VAL A 182 -11.95 4.38 -6.66
C VAL A 182 -13.01 5.37 -7.13
N ASN A 183 -14.01 5.64 -6.31
CA ASN A 183 -15.03 6.64 -6.56
C ASN A 183 -15.19 7.54 -5.33
N PRO A 184 -14.94 8.85 -5.43
CA PRO A 184 -14.56 9.62 -6.64
C PRO A 184 -13.14 9.26 -7.15
N ASN A 185 -12.85 9.53 -8.43
CA ASN A 185 -11.55 9.20 -9.06
C ASN A 185 -10.46 10.20 -8.66
N GLN A 186 -10.11 10.17 -7.39
CA GLN A 186 -9.07 10.98 -6.73
C GLN A 186 -8.59 10.24 -5.47
N PRO A 187 -7.61 10.76 -4.71
CA PRO A 187 -7.26 10.18 -3.42
C PRO A 187 -8.46 10.09 -2.48
N VAL A 188 -8.70 8.91 -1.92
CA VAL A 188 -9.87 8.67 -1.07
C VAL A 188 -9.49 8.03 0.25
N ARG A 189 -10.31 8.27 1.29
CA ARG A 189 -10.26 7.58 2.58
C ARG A 189 -11.41 6.59 2.68
N ILE A 190 -11.09 5.39 3.10
CA ILE A 190 -12.08 4.32 3.30
C ILE A 190 -12.74 4.51 4.66
N THR A 191 -14.07 4.57 4.67
CA THR A 191 -14.89 4.75 5.86
C THR A 191 -15.87 3.60 6.01
N GLU A 192 -16.64 3.59 7.09
CA GLU A 192 -17.70 2.61 7.33
C GLU A 192 -18.80 2.64 6.24
N ASN A 193 -18.97 3.78 5.57
CA ASN A 193 -19.96 3.96 4.51
C ASN A 193 -19.43 3.57 3.11
N THR A 194 -18.14 3.24 3.01
CA THR A 194 -17.53 2.88 1.73
C THR A 194 -18.01 1.50 1.28
N GLN A 195 -18.51 1.41 0.04
CA GLN A 195 -18.77 0.12 -0.59
C GLN A 195 -17.46 -0.47 -1.10
N VAL A 196 -17.09 -1.66 -0.63
CA VAL A 196 -15.89 -2.38 -1.10
C VAL A 196 -16.33 -3.55 -1.96
N THR A 197 -15.93 -3.58 -3.22
CA THR A 197 -16.25 -4.66 -4.16
C THR A 197 -14.97 -5.42 -4.51
N LEU A 198 -15.02 -6.74 -4.42
CA LEU A 198 -13.94 -7.63 -4.84
C LEU A 198 -14.14 -8.02 -6.30
N ASN A 199 -13.14 -7.76 -7.14
CA ASN A 199 -13.06 -8.39 -8.45
C ASN A 199 -12.31 -9.72 -8.28
N PRO A 200 -12.95 -10.88 -8.54
CA PRO A 200 -12.32 -12.18 -8.32
C PRO A 200 -11.18 -12.48 -9.28
N LYS A 201 -11.08 -11.76 -10.39
CA LYS A 201 -9.97 -11.90 -11.36
C LYS A 201 -8.85 -10.94 -11.02
N ALA A 202 -7.61 -11.44 -10.99
CA ALA A 202 -6.44 -10.58 -10.86
C ALA A 202 -6.42 -9.53 -11.99
N VAL A 203 -6.27 -8.27 -11.63
CA VAL A 203 -6.07 -7.19 -12.59
C VAL A 203 -4.57 -7.07 -12.83
N GLU A 204 -4.14 -7.23 -14.08
CA GLU A 204 -2.78 -6.85 -14.46
C GLU A 204 -2.67 -5.34 -14.28
N ILE A 205 -1.77 -4.91 -13.42
CA ILE A 205 -1.23 -3.55 -13.53
C ILE A 205 -0.41 -3.60 -14.81
N SER A 206 -0.89 -3.00 -15.89
CA SER A 206 -0.04 -2.75 -17.04
C SER A 206 1.11 -1.88 -16.55
N GLU A 207 2.26 -2.48 -16.34
CA GLU A 207 3.50 -1.73 -16.29
C GLU A 207 3.58 -1.08 -17.66
N GLU A 208 3.33 0.22 -17.74
CA GLU A 208 3.72 0.98 -18.92
C GLU A 208 5.21 0.68 -19.09
N LYS A 209 5.51 -0.10 -20.14
CA LYS A 209 6.88 -0.36 -20.54
C LYS A 209 7.49 1.02 -20.76
N VAL A 210 8.37 1.42 -19.87
CA VAL A 210 9.31 2.50 -20.15
C VAL A 210 10.00 2.05 -21.43
N PRO A 211 9.92 2.78 -22.54
CA PRO A 211 10.65 2.41 -23.75
C PRO A 211 12.12 2.32 -23.35
N GLU A 212 12.70 1.15 -23.47
CA GLU A 212 14.15 0.97 -23.42
C GLU A 212 14.70 1.80 -24.58
N ILE A 213 15.22 2.98 -24.24
CA ILE A 213 16.05 3.75 -25.17
C ILE A 213 17.37 2.96 -25.21
N THR A 214 17.45 2.05 -26.15
CA THR A 214 18.71 1.40 -26.51
C THR A 214 19.63 2.46 -27.11
N TYR A 215 20.86 2.51 -26.62
CA TYR A 215 21.94 3.42 -27.07
C TYR A 215 22.38 3.20 -28.52
N GLU A 216 21.65 2.45 -29.33
CA GLU A 216 21.96 2.20 -30.72
C GLU A 216 21.47 3.26 -31.72
N ASP A 217 20.65 4.21 -31.25
CA ASP A 217 20.12 5.30 -32.11
C ASP A 217 20.98 6.59 -32.13
N ILE A 218 22.18 6.56 -31.55
CA ILE A 218 23.16 7.67 -31.70
C ILE A 218 24.31 7.19 -32.59
N GLY A 219 23.97 6.81 -33.79
CA GLY A 219 24.93 6.55 -34.84
C GLY A 219 24.68 7.47 -36.02
N GLY A 220 25.55 8.43 -36.23
CA GLY A 220 25.54 9.24 -37.44
C GLY A 220 25.97 10.69 -37.29
N LEU A 221 27.22 10.90 -36.90
CA LEU A 221 27.96 12.08 -37.33
C LEU A 221 28.94 11.61 -38.35
N GLU A 222 28.56 11.66 -39.64
CA GLU A 222 29.52 11.67 -40.74
C GLU A 222 30.13 13.06 -40.82
N GLU A 223 31.45 13.07 -40.75
CA GLU A 223 32.27 14.23 -41.04
C GLU A 223 32.28 14.50 -42.55
N GLU A 224 32.06 15.76 -42.93
CA GLU A 224 32.70 16.41 -44.08
C GLU A 224 33.18 17.80 -43.71
#